data_81d0497de7d19d9b84ee94163f71accb
#
_entry.id   81d0497de7d19d9b84ee94163f71accb
#
_cell.length_a   1.000
_cell.length_b   1.000
_cell.length_c   1.000
_cell.angle_alpha   90.00
_cell.angle_beta   90.00
_cell.angle_gamma   90.00
#
_symmetry.space_group_name_H-M   'P 1'
#
loop_
_entity.id
_entity.type
_entity.pdbx_description
1 polymer ?
#
loop_
_entity_poly.entity_id
_entity_poly.type
_entity_poly.pdbx_seq_one_letter_code
_entity_poly.pdbx_strand_id
1 'polypeptide(L)'
;MRRMRSLAVASAALAVVFGLAPTATAAHAAPVHRASYHCTPGHFCIYSDWNGGGTRCQWSQRSKANTADDCSLIRRGQRVRSVWNGTGHRVQYYTQTNFHGRVGSTRAGSGGNLQGSYQIRSFKPQ
;
A
#
# COMPACT_ATOMS: atom_id res chain seq x y z
N MET A 1 54.67 66.13 -4.10
CA MET A 1 54.12 65.97 -5.08
C MET A 1 53.74 64.74 -5.35
N ARG A 2 52.87 64.36 -5.59
CA ARG A 2 52.39 63.24 -6.04
C ARG A 2 51.73 62.43 -5.40
N ARG A 3 50.90 62.21 -5.41
CA ARG A 3 49.97 61.66 -5.76
C ARG A 3 49.70 60.46 -5.58
N MET A 4 48.87 59.99 -5.21
CA MET A 4 48.40 58.89 -5.22
C MET A 4 47.20 58.56 -5.45
N ARG A 5 46.85 57.88 -5.92
CA ARG A 5 45.73 57.50 -6.32
C ARG A 5 45.31 56.32 -5.72
N SER A 6 44.38 56.19 -5.31
CA SER A 6 43.92 55.04 -4.82
C SER A 6 42.94 54.50 -5.59
N LEU A 7 42.92 53.47 -5.80
CA LEU A 7 41.97 52.88 -6.51
C LEU A 7 41.11 52.11 -5.72
N ALA A 8 40.12 52.21 -5.73
CA ALA A 8 39.24 51.47 -5.00
C ALA A 8 38.72 50.42 -5.77
N VAL A 9 38.74 49.47 -5.40
CA VAL A 9 38.20 48.49 -6.14
C VAL A 9 37.01 48.03 -5.55
N ALA A 10 36.15 47.98 -6.07
CA ALA A 10 34.94 47.59 -5.59
C ALA A 10 34.81 46.22 -5.80
N SER A 11 34.55 45.62 -5.05
CA SER A 11 34.35 44.35 -5.32
C SER A 11 33.00 44.02 -5.29
N ALA A 12 32.61 43.43 -5.95
CA ALA A 12 31.31 43.06 -6.08
C ALA A 12 31.00 41.88 -5.41
N ALA A 13 30.23 41.80 -5.00
CA ALA A 13 29.91 40.70 -4.41
C ALA A 13 29.03 39.96 -4.98
N LEU A 14 28.91 39.15 -4.95
CA LEU A 14 28.09 38.40 -5.39
C LEU A 14 27.24 37.67 -4.82
N ALA A 15 26.51 37.43 -4.84
CA ALA A 15 25.60 36.88 -4.35
C ALA A 15 25.22 35.78 -4.82
N VAL A 16 25.04 35.19 -4.46
CA VAL A 16 24.61 34.15 -4.87
C VAL A 16 23.64 33.56 -4.48
N VAL A 17 23.12 33.15 -4.52
CA VAL A 17 22.21 32.48 -4.21
C VAL A 17 21.69 31.43 -4.37
N PHE A 18 21.29 30.97 -4.31
CA PHE A 18 20.74 29.96 -4.37
C PHE A 18 19.82 29.31 -4.11
N GLY A 19 19.51 28.93 -3.95
CA GLY A 19 18.64 28.47 -3.67
C GLY A 19 17.87 27.55 -3.93
N LEU A 20 17.79 27.14 -4.08
CA LEU A 20 17.16 26.38 -4.30
C LEU A 20 16.55 25.40 -4.12
N ALA A 21 16.27 24.99 -3.90
CA ALA A 21 15.71 24.18 -3.60
C ALA A 21 15.01 23.32 -3.73
N PRO A 22 14.60 22.82 -3.78
CA PRO A 22 13.87 22.09 -3.86
C PRO A 22 13.33 21.17 -3.65
N THR A 23 13.39 20.80 -3.55
CA THR A 23 13.10 19.97 -3.24
C THR A 23 12.15 19.19 -3.08
N ALA A 24 11.71 19.34 -2.69
CA ALA A 24 10.76 18.74 -2.50
C ALA A 24 10.46 17.59 -2.74
N THR A 25 10.35 17.39 -2.99
CA THR A 25 10.15 16.34 -3.32
C THR A 25 9.73 15.31 -2.84
N ALA A 26 10.07 15.08 -2.49
CA ALA A 26 9.77 14.07 -2.02
C ALA A 26 8.70 13.63 -1.77
N ALA A 27 8.46 13.91 -1.16
CA ALA A 27 7.44 13.47 -0.77
C ALA A 27 6.81 12.51 -1.24
N HIS A 28 6.50 12.43 -1.61
CA HIS A 28 5.73 11.63 -2.05
C HIS A 28 5.59 10.44 -1.92
N ALA A 29 5.91 10.22 -1.78
CA ALA A 29 5.91 9.07 -1.71
C ALA A 29 4.86 8.50 -1.28
N ALA A 30 4.66 8.44 -0.71
CA ALA A 30 3.79 7.83 -0.23
C ALA A 30 2.89 7.04 -0.51
N PRO A 31 2.09 7.04 -0.15
CA PRO A 31 1.01 6.24 -0.15
C PRO A 31 0.51 5.63 -1.23
N VAL A 32 1.09 5.50 -2.03
CA VAL A 32 0.67 4.85 -2.98
C VAL A 32 -0.08 3.70 -2.74
N HIS A 33 0.18 2.91 -1.91
CA HIS A 33 -0.49 1.75 -1.83
C HIS A 33 -1.93 1.89 -1.56
N ARG A 34 -2.31 2.72 -0.69
CA ARG A 34 -3.64 2.84 -0.43
C ARG A 34 -4.40 3.17 -1.62
N ALA A 35 -3.89 3.94 -2.45
CA ALA A 35 -4.61 4.37 -3.62
C ALA A 35 -4.89 3.23 -4.56
N SER A 36 -4.14 2.19 -4.52
CA SER A 36 -4.35 1.10 -5.45
C SER A 36 -5.38 0.11 -4.97
N TYR A 37 -5.76 0.17 -3.72
CA TYR A 37 -6.66 -0.84 -3.19
C TYR A 37 -8.05 -0.25 -3.02
N HIS A 38 -8.95 -0.67 -3.88
CA HIS A 38 -10.33 -0.24 -3.76
C HIS A 38 -11.02 -1.21 -2.83
N CYS A 39 -11.02 -0.91 -1.56
CA CYS A 39 -11.60 -1.75 -0.55
C CYS A 39 -12.48 -0.88 0.33
N THR A 40 -13.72 -1.22 0.47
CA THR A 40 -14.65 -0.44 1.28
C THR A 40 -14.18 -0.43 2.73
N PRO A 41 -14.16 0.71 3.39
CA PRO A 41 -13.77 0.77 4.78
C PRO A 41 -14.56 -0.24 5.62
N GLY A 42 -13.89 -0.89 6.54
CA GLY A 42 -14.51 -1.90 7.37
C GLY A 42 -14.55 -3.28 6.76
N HIS A 43 -13.99 -3.45 5.59
CA HIS A 43 -14.01 -4.73 4.90
C HIS A 43 -12.62 -5.34 4.77
N PHE A 44 -12.59 -6.66 4.68
CA PHE A 44 -11.40 -7.39 4.29
C PHE A 44 -11.56 -7.71 2.80
N CYS A 45 -10.58 -7.35 2.01
CA CYS A 45 -10.64 -7.51 0.54
C CYS A 45 -9.53 -8.41 0.03
N ILE A 46 -9.88 -9.21 -0.97
CA ILE A 46 -8.89 -10.04 -1.66
C ILE A 46 -9.00 -9.74 -3.15
N TYR A 47 -7.90 -9.88 -3.85
CA TYR A 47 -7.80 -9.52 -5.26
C TYR A 47 -7.11 -10.61 -6.06
N SER A 48 -7.55 -10.77 -7.29
CA SER A 48 -6.97 -11.81 -8.16
C SER A 48 -5.67 -11.37 -8.80
N ASP A 49 -5.30 -10.12 -8.68
CA ASP A 49 -4.06 -9.64 -9.27
C ASP A 49 -3.25 -8.86 -8.24
N TRP A 50 -2.06 -8.44 -8.63
CA TRP A 50 -1.15 -7.72 -7.74
C TRP A 50 -1.68 -6.30 -7.51
N ASN A 51 -1.25 -5.73 -6.43
CA ASN A 51 -1.54 -4.32 -6.12
C ASN A 51 -3.02 -3.95 -6.12
N GLY A 52 -3.86 -4.86 -5.69
CA GLY A 52 -5.30 -4.57 -5.61
C GLY A 52 -5.99 -4.61 -6.94
N GLY A 53 -5.40 -5.27 -7.92
CA GLY A 53 -6.00 -5.34 -9.26
C GLY A 53 -6.84 -6.58 -9.45
N GLY A 54 -7.44 -6.69 -10.61
CA GLY A 54 -8.23 -7.84 -11.00
C GLY A 54 -9.59 -7.87 -10.31
N THR A 55 -10.11 -9.05 -10.11
CA THR A 55 -11.40 -9.24 -9.48
C THR A 55 -11.25 -9.11 -7.97
N ARG A 56 -12.16 -8.39 -7.37
CA ARG A 56 -12.16 -8.17 -5.93
C ARG A 56 -13.31 -8.89 -5.27
N CYS A 57 -13.10 -9.43 -4.09
CA CYS A 57 -14.15 -9.87 -3.21
C CYS A 57 -13.92 -9.17 -1.87
N GLN A 58 -14.99 -8.82 -1.18
CA GLN A 58 -14.85 -8.13 0.10
C GLN A 58 -15.93 -8.56 1.08
N TRP A 59 -15.59 -8.53 2.34
CA TRP A 59 -16.48 -8.95 3.41
C TRP A 59 -16.40 -8.00 4.59
N SER A 60 -17.55 -7.67 5.15
CA SER A 60 -17.60 -6.91 6.40
C SER A 60 -17.71 -7.83 7.60
N GLN A 61 -17.96 -9.12 7.40
CA GLN A 61 -18.05 -10.07 8.51
C GLN A 61 -16.69 -10.28 9.12
N ARG A 62 -16.67 -10.56 10.40
CA ARG A 62 -15.39 -10.79 11.07
C ARG A 62 -14.74 -12.08 10.61
N SER A 63 -15.52 -13.04 10.22
CA SER A 63 -14.99 -14.31 9.77
C SER A 63 -15.84 -14.90 8.68
N LYS A 64 -15.27 -15.75 7.88
CA LYS A 64 -15.98 -16.43 6.81
C LYS A 64 -15.37 -17.82 6.67
N ALA A 65 -16.18 -18.84 6.88
CA ALA A 65 -15.70 -20.22 6.83
C ALA A 65 -15.53 -20.74 5.41
N ASN A 66 -16.23 -20.15 4.45
CA ASN A 66 -16.10 -20.56 3.05
C ASN A 66 -16.32 -19.34 2.16
N THR A 67 -15.23 -18.76 1.68
CA THR A 67 -15.29 -17.57 0.86
C THR A 67 -15.91 -17.84 -0.51
N ALA A 68 -15.95 -19.09 -0.94
CA ALA A 68 -16.55 -19.39 -2.22
C ALA A 68 -18.05 -19.17 -2.23
N ASP A 69 -18.67 -19.07 -1.06
CA ASP A 69 -20.11 -18.86 -0.99
C ASP A 69 -20.54 -17.57 -1.68
N ASP A 70 -19.70 -16.56 -1.63
CA ASP A 70 -20.03 -15.29 -2.22
C ASP A 70 -18.88 -14.61 -2.95
N CYS A 71 -17.90 -15.34 -3.38
CA CYS A 71 -16.77 -14.78 -4.10
C CYS A 71 -16.51 -15.52 -5.40
N SER A 72 -16.79 -14.87 -6.51
CA SER A 72 -16.63 -15.50 -7.81
C SER A 72 -15.18 -15.83 -8.11
N LEU A 73 -14.28 -15.03 -7.61
CA LEU A 73 -12.87 -15.27 -7.83
C LEU A 73 -12.49 -16.63 -7.25
N ILE A 74 -12.98 -16.96 -6.10
CA ILE A 74 -12.65 -18.25 -5.47
C ILE A 74 -13.38 -19.38 -6.18
N ARG A 75 -14.64 -19.16 -6.54
CA ARG A 75 -15.40 -20.21 -7.23
C ARG A 75 -14.80 -20.58 -8.56
N ARG A 76 -14.12 -19.66 -9.23
CA ARG A 76 -13.51 -19.94 -10.51
C ARG A 76 -12.11 -20.51 -10.36
N GLY A 77 -11.65 -20.73 -9.16
CA GLY A 77 -10.33 -21.27 -8.95
C GLY A 77 -9.21 -20.29 -9.17
N GLN A 78 -9.50 -19.00 -9.23
CA GLN A 78 -8.46 -18.03 -9.42
C GLN A 78 -7.69 -17.87 -8.13
N ARG A 79 -6.45 -17.46 -8.24
CA ARG A 79 -5.62 -17.29 -7.06
C ARG A 79 -5.67 -15.87 -6.56
N VAL A 80 -5.47 -15.71 -5.28
CA VAL A 80 -5.40 -14.41 -4.66
C VAL A 80 -3.96 -13.95 -4.70
N ARG A 81 -3.72 -12.75 -5.16
CA ARG A 81 -2.36 -12.21 -5.25
C ARG A 81 -2.13 -11.00 -4.36
N SER A 82 -3.16 -10.31 -3.99
CA SER A 82 -3.02 -9.21 -3.04
C SER A 82 -4.24 -9.13 -2.14
N VAL A 83 -4.08 -8.48 -0.98
CA VAL A 83 -5.15 -8.35 -0.01
C VAL A 83 -5.10 -6.96 0.59
N TRP A 84 -6.21 -6.51 1.10
CA TRP A 84 -6.26 -5.29 1.90
C TRP A 84 -7.18 -5.52 3.09
N ASN A 85 -6.72 -5.17 4.27
CA ASN A 85 -7.51 -5.32 5.47
C ASN A 85 -7.97 -3.94 5.94
N GLY A 86 -9.19 -3.56 5.57
CA GLY A 86 -9.77 -2.30 5.97
C GLY A 86 -10.54 -2.41 7.29
N THR A 87 -10.40 -3.52 8.00
CA THR A 87 -11.11 -3.71 9.26
C THR A 87 -10.29 -3.18 10.43
N GLY A 88 -10.86 -3.18 11.60
CA GLY A 88 -10.17 -2.68 12.79
C GLY A 88 -9.38 -3.74 13.55
N HIS A 89 -9.18 -4.92 12.97
CA HIS A 89 -8.48 -5.99 13.66
C HIS A 89 -7.62 -6.76 12.65
N ARG A 90 -6.64 -7.50 13.14
CA ARG A 90 -5.81 -8.31 12.27
C ARG A 90 -6.64 -9.47 11.75
N VAL A 91 -6.49 -9.81 10.49
CA VAL A 91 -7.20 -10.91 9.85
C VAL A 91 -6.18 -11.98 9.46
N GLN A 92 -6.44 -13.21 9.83
CA GLN A 92 -5.63 -14.34 9.37
C GLN A 92 -6.45 -15.13 8.37
N TYR A 93 -5.78 -15.69 7.39
CA TYR A 93 -6.48 -16.36 6.29
C TYR A 93 -5.87 -17.73 5.99
N TYR A 94 -6.71 -18.54 5.34
CA TYR A 94 -6.44 -19.97 5.18
C TYR A 94 -6.69 -20.42 3.76
N THR A 95 -5.99 -21.43 3.33
CA THR A 95 -6.16 -21.97 1.98
C THR A 95 -7.33 -22.95 1.89
N GLN A 96 -7.84 -23.39 3.00
CA GLN A 96 -8.95 -24.33 3.02
C GLN A 96 -10.11 -23.73 3.78
N THR A 97 -11.29 -24.34 3.64
CA THR A 97 -12.46 -23.89 4.36
C THR A 97 -12.33 -24.23 5.84
N ASN A 98 -13.18 -23.64 6.63
CA ASN A 98 -13.25 -23.91 8.05
C ASN A 98 -11.93 -23.68 8.79
N PHE A 99 -11.20 -22.69 8.35
CA PHE A 99 -9.99 -22.20 9.03
C PHE A 99 -8.88 -23.25 9.13
N HIS A 100 -8.67 -23.96 8.03
CA HIS A 100 -7.57 -24.91 7.94
C HIS A 100 -6.55 -24.44 6.90
N GLY A 101 -5.30 -24.76 7.14
CA GLY A 101 -4.26 -24.38 6.21
C GLY A 101 -3.89 -22.91 6.27
N ARG A 102 -3.56 -22.41 7.44
CA ARG A 102 -3.22 -21.00 7.61
C ARG A 102 -2.03 -20.62 6.75
N VAL A 103 -2.15 -19.54 6.01
CA VAL A 103 -1.07 -19.08 5.13
C VAL A 103 -0.56 -17.69 5.46
N GLY A 104 -1.28 -16.91 6.23
CA GLY A 104 -0.80 -15.58 6.54
C GLY A 104 -1.78 -14.75 7.31
N SER A 105 -1.40 -13.52 7.57
CA SER A 105 -2.28 -12.57 8.23
C SER A 105 -1.89 -11.17 7.81
N THR A 106 -2.83 -10.24 7.96
CA THR A 106 -2.60 -8.85 7.61
C THR A 106 -3.19 -8.00 8.71
N ARG A 107 -2.43 -7.03 9.20
CA ARG A 107 -2.94 -6.21 10.27
C ARG A 107 -3.94 -5.19 9.79
N ALA A 108 -4.69 -4.64 10.71
CA ALA A 108 -5.71 -3.65 10.41
C ALA A 108 -5.11 -2.46 9.64
N GLY A 109 -5.83 -1.99 8.67
CA GLY A 109 -5.43 -0.83 7.90
C GLY A 109 -4.20 -1.06 7.02
N SER A 110 -3.94 -2.28 6.65
CA SER A 110 -2.76 -2.63 5.89
C SER A 110 -3.10 -3.63 4.81
N GLY A 111 -2.20 -3.85 3.91
CA GLY A 111 -2.36 -4.82 2.83
C GLY A 111 -1.11 -4.90 2.01
N GLY A 112 -1.20 -5.60 0.93
CA GLY A 112 -0.07 -5.73 0.02
C GLY A 112 -0.15 -6.99 -0.80
N ASN A 113 0.88 -7.22 -1.56
CA ASN A 113 0.99 -8.40 -2.39
C ASN A 113 1.40 -9.58 -1.53
N LEU A 114 0.80 -10.73 -1.82
CA LEU A 114 1.16 -11.94 -1.11
C LEU A 114 2.47 -12.47 -1.64
N GLN A 115 3.16 -13.24 -0.84
CA GLN A 115 4.43 -13.79 -1.27
C GLN A 115 4.25 -15.00 -2.16
N GLY A 116 3.07 -15.42 -2.40
CA GLY A 116 2.77 -16.52 -3.30
C GLY A 116 1.41 -16.23 -3.86
N SER A 117 0.87 -17.16 -4.60
CA SER A 117 -0.49 -17.03 -5.07
C SER A 117 -1.22 -18.29 -4.67
N TYR A 118 -2.33 -18.14 -3.98
CA TYR A 118 -3.10 -19.29 -3.52
C TYR A 118 -4.53 -18.87 -3.31
N GLN A 119 -5.39 -19.82 -3.07
CA GLN A 119 -6.77 -19.52 -2.76
C GLN A 119 -6.88 -19.17 -1.29
N ILE A 120 -7.68 -18.17 -0.96
CA ILE A 120 -8.00 -17.87 0.41
C ILE A 120 -9.44 -18.34 0.59
N ARG A 121 -9.61 -19.49 1.19
CA ARG A 121 -10.92 -20.13 1.31
C ARG A 121 -11.62 -19.84 2.62
N SER A 122 -10.95 -19.29 3.59
CA SER A 122 -11.57 -18.87 4.84
C SER A 122 -10.68 -17.84 5.53
N PHE A 123 -11.26 -17.05 6.39
CA PHE A 123 -10.51 -16.07 7.19
C PHE A 123 -11.24 -15.79 8.50
N LYS A 124 -10.50 -15.31 9.48
CA LYS A 124 -11.07 -14.92 10.76
C LYS A 124 -10.12 -13.97 11.48
N PRO A 125 -10.57 -13.29 12.52
CA PRO A 125 -9.68 -12.42 13.28
C PRO A 125 -8.59 -13.26 13.93
N GLN A 126 -7.44 -12.64 14.08
CA GLN A 126 -6.36 -13.27 14.77
C GLN A 126 -6.35 -12.83 16.21
#